data_b3a754009a6b38bf934616102fa2229f
#
_entry.id   b3a754009a6b38bf934616102fa2229f
#
_cell.length_a   1.000
_cell.length_b   1.000
_cell.length_c   1.000
_cell.angle_alpha   90.00
_cell.angle_beta   90.00
_cell.angle_gamma   90.00
#
_symmetry.space_group_name_H-M   'P 1'
#
loop_
_entity.id
_entity.type
_entity.pdbx_description
1 polymer ?
#
loop_
_entity_poly.entity_id
_entity_poly.type
_entity_poly.pdbx_seq_one_letter_code
_entity_poly.pdbx_strand_id
1 'polypeptide(L)'
;MARPTKPLISKDACAKAALEIVDAEGLEALSLERLAKEIGVRAPSLYHHFADKAEILARVARLVTLEVPVPPEPSPENWPEWMVEMCVGFRRAIMAHPNAAPLLLRFYPRQFMLSSYERASRVLAEVGVPLELHILIIEGVDKLTLGSGLYGASGRATGQPDFPAVDADRDPMLARALEANPYGEEEAFAETVRSFLRGVVAATAPARNGRRRQVRSASGS
;
A
#
# COMPACT_ATOMS: atom_id res chain seq x y z
N MET A 1 8.94 51.18 5.44
CA MET A 1 9.45 49.86 5.95
C MET A 1 8.32 48.85 5.84
N ALA A 2 8.47 47.90 4.92
CA ALA A 2 7.49 46.81 4.75
C ALA A 2 7.54 45.88 5.96
N ARG A 3 6.40 45.65 6.60
CA ARG A 3 6.21 44.72 7.71
C ARG A 3 6.54 43.32 7.18
N PRO A 4 7.44 42.52 7.81
CA PRO A 4 7.68 41.18 7.35
C PRO A 4 6.38 40.39 7.41
N THR A 5 5.89 39.94 6.26
CA THR A 5 4.76 39.08 6.12
C THR A 5 5.16 37.74 6.80
N LYS A 6 4.61 37.47 7.99
CA LYS A 6 4.73 36.14 8.61
C LYS A 6 4.29 35.10 7.58
N PRO A 7 5.06 34.04 7.32
CA PRO A 7 4.62 32.98 6.44
C PRO A 7 3.29 32.44 6.98
N LEU A 8 2.28 32.43 6.12
CA LEU A 8 0.97 31.87 6.45
C LEU A 8 1.19 30.38 6.77
N ILE A 9 0.89 29.96 8.00
CA ILE A 9 0.99 28.56 8.39
C ILE A 9 -0.02 27.80 7.54
N SER A 10 0.44 26.98 6.59
CA SER A 10 -0.43 26.05 5.85
C SER A 10 -0.42 24.68 6.52
N LYS A 11 -1.57 24.04 6.56
CA LYS A 11 -1.68 22.68 7.11
C LYS A 11 -0.79 21.68 6.37
N ASP A 12 -0.58 21.88 5.07
CA ASP A 12 0.27 21.00 4.25
C ASP A 12 1.76 21.23 4.52
N ALA A 13 2.19 22.50 4.72
CA ALA A 13 3.57 22.78 5.13
C ALA A 13 3.89 22.19 6.52
N CYS A 14 2.95 22.28 7.46
CA CYS A 14 3.09 21.62 8.77
C CYS A 14 3.17 20.11 8.67
N ALA A 15 2.36 19.49 7.80
CA ALA A 15 2.40 18.06 7.62
C ALA A 15 3.71 17.57 6.98
N LYS A 16 4.27 18.35 6.03
CA LYS A 16 5.60 18.06 5.45
C LYS A 16 6.70 18.14 6.49
N ALA A 17 6.76 19.23 7.26
CA ALA A 17 7.73 19.36 8.35
C ALA A 17 7.56 18.26 9.41
N ALA A 18 6.32 17.86 9.70
CA ALA A 18 6.06 16.73 10.60
C ALA A 18 6.57 15.39 10.03
N LEU A 19 6.41 15.14 8.73
CA LEU A 19 6.95 13.97 8.06
C LEU A 19 8.48 13.95 8.13
N GLU A 20 9.13 15.08 7.85
CA GLU A 20 10.60 15.23 7.94
C GLU A 20 11.12 14.92 9.36
N ILE A 21 10.43 15.41 10.40
CA ILE A 21 10.76 15.08 11.79
C ILE A 21 10.61 13.58 12.05
N VAL A 22 9.51 12.99 11.62
CA VAL A 22 9.25 11.55 11.83
C VAL A 22 10.28 10.70 11.11
N ASP A 23 10.64 11.05 9.88
CA ASP A 23 11.65 10.30 9.11
C ASP A 23 13.03 10.38 9.74
N ALA A 24 13.41 11.55 10.25
CA ALA A 24 14.75 11.78 10.82
C ALA A 24 14.87 11.29 12.26
N GLU A 25 13.84 11.47 13.08
CA GLU A 25 13.91 11.32 14.54
C GLU A 25 12.98 10.23 15.10
N GLY A 26 12.10 9.68 14.24
CA GLY A 26 11.07 8.70 14.63
C GLY A 26 9.76 9.35 15.10
N LEU A 27 8.70 8.54 15.16
CA LEU A 27 7.34 8.99 15.47
C LEU A 27 7.20 9.61 16.88
N GLU A 28 7.94 9.09 17.84
CA GLU A 28 7.88 9.54 19.24
C GLU A 28 8.49 10.94 19.42
N ALA A 29 9.42 11.35 18.54
CA ALA A 29 10.01 12.68 18.59
C ALA A 29 9.02 13.78 18.15
N LEU A 30 7.96 13.45 17.41
CA LEU A 30 6.98 14.41 16.97
C LEU A 30 6.11 14.89 18.15
N SER A 31 6.25 16.16 18.51
CA SER A 31 5.36 16.90 19.40
C SER A 31 4.94 18.23 18.76
N LEU A 32 3.90 18.87 19.27
CA LEU A 32 3.49 20.20 18.77
C LEU A 32 4.58 21.25 19.02
N GLU A 33 5.31 21.12 20.12
CA GLU A 33 6.44 21.99 20.47
C GLU A 33 7.61 21.77 19.48
N ARG A 34 7.96 20.48 19.20
CA ARG A 34 9.02 20.14 18.23
C ARG A 34 8.67 20.65 16.84
N LEU A 35 7.42 20.45 16.39
CA LEU A 35 6.93 20.92 15.10
C LEU A 35 6.92 22.46 15.03
N ALA A 36 6.45 23.16 16.09
CA ALA A 36 6.43 24.62 16.14
C ALA A 36 7.83 25.20 16.02
N LYS A 37 8.82 24.58 16.70
CA LYS A 37 10.23 24.93 16.59
C LYS A 37 10.76 24.76 15.17
N GLU A 38 10.40 23.66 14.50
CA GLU A 38 10.83 23.36 13.13
C GLU A 38 10.37 24.42 12.15
N ILE A 39 9.08 24.78 12.20
CA ILE A 39 8.50 25.76 11.26
C ILE A 39 8.64 27.22 11.72
N GLY A 40 9.35 27.50 12.82
CA GLY A 40 9.66 28.84 13.31
C GLY A 40 8.44 29.61 13.85
N VAL A 41 7.47 28.92 14.47
CA VAL A 41 6.28 29.53 15.07
C VAL A 41 6.18 29.19 16.55
N ARG A 42 5.23 29.82 17.26
CA ARG A 42 4.93 29.46 18.65
C ARG A 42 3.91 28.32 18.67
N ALA A 43 4.07 27.35 19.60
CA ALA A 43 3.17 26.20 19.71
C ALA A 43 1.67 26.58 19.82
N PRO A 44 1.24 27.65 20.54
CA PRO A 44 -0.16 28.09 20.54
C PRO A 44 -0.71 28.42 19.14
N SER A 45 0.14 28.84 18.18
CA SER A 45 -0.30 29.11 16.82
C SER A 45 -0.73 27.87 16.07
N LEU A 46 -0.16 26.70 16.39
CA LEU A 46 -0.55 25.40 15.79
C LEU A 46 -1.93 24.95 16.26
N TYR A 47 -2.29 25.20 17.51
CA TYR A 47 -3.62 24.87 18.04
C TYR A 47 -4.77 25.62 17.37
N HIS A 48 -4.49 26.74 16.69
CA HIS A 48 -5.49 27.43 15.85
C HIS A 48 -5.71 26.75 14.50
N HIS A 49 -4.75 25.91 14.05
CA HIS A 49 -4.78 25.24 12.76
C HIS A 49 -5.11 23.75 12.86
N PHE A 50 -4.78 23.12 13.97
CA PHE A 50 -4.98 21.69 14.23
C PHE A 50 -5.69 21.48 15.55
N ALA A 51 -6.71 20.62 15.53
CA ALA A 51 -7.43 20.27 16.75
C ALA A 51 -6.53 19.51 17.75
N ASP A 52 -5.68 18.62 17.23
CA ASP A 52 -4.77 17.81 18.03
C ASP A 52 -3.61 17.23 17.18
N LYS A 53 -2.72 16.48 17.83
CA LYS A 53 -1.63 15.75 17.17
C LYS A 53 -2.17 14.71 16.17
N ALA A 54 -3.32 14.10 16.43
CA ALA A 54 -3.88 13.07 15.55
C ALA A 54 -4.25 13.63 14.17
N GLU A 55 -4.75 14.87 14.09
CA GLU A 55 -5.01 15.52 12.80
C GLU A 55 -3.71 15.71 11.99
N ILE A 56 -2.59 16.04 12.65
CA ILE A 56 -1.29 16.17 11.98
C ILE A 56 -0.83 14.80 11.48
N LEU A 57 -0.91 13.76 12.30
CA LEU A 57 -0.52 12.40 11.94
C LEU A 57 -1.36 11.84 10.78
N ALA A 58 -2.65 12.12 10.76
CA ALA A 58 -3.52 11.74 9.64
C ALA A 58 -3.11 12.44 8.31
N ARG A 59 -2.64 13.69 8.40
CA ARG A 59 -2.10 14.40 7.22
C ARG A 59 -0.74 13.86 6.79
N VAL A 60 0.13 13.47 7.71
CA VAL A 60 1.39 12.79 7.42
C VAL A 60 1.11 11.48 6.67
N ALA A 61 0.20 10.63 7.19
CA ALA A 61 -0.21 9.40 6.50
C ALA A 61 -0.73 9.67 5.08
N ARG A 62 -1.51 10.74 4.90
CA ARG A 62 -1.97 11.17 3.56
C ARG A 62 -0.82 11.58 2.64
N LEU A 63 0.20 12.30 3.15
CA LEU A 63 1.34 12.70 2.33
C LEU A 63 2.07 11.50 1.76
N VAL A 64 2.31 10.45 2.54
CA VAL A 64 2.92 9.20 2.07
C VAL A 64 2.12 8.61 0.90
N THR A 65 0.78 8.65 0.95
CA THR A 65 -0.05 8.15 -0.16
C THR A 65 -0.05 9.06 -1.38
N LEU A 66 0.26 10.35 -1.24
CA LEU A 66 0.36 11.30 -2.35
C LEU A 66 1.65 11.13 -3.17
N GLU A 67 2.66 10.48 -2.63
CA GLU A 67 3.92 10.20 -3.33
C GLU A 67 3.82 9.05 -4.33
N VAL A 68 2.68 8.34 -4.35
CA VAL A 68 2.45 7.24 -5.28
C VAL A 68 2.32 7.78 -6.71
N PRO A 69 3.22 7.42 -7.63
CA PRO A 69 3.06 7.77 -9.03
C PRO A 69 1.78 7.14 -9.59
N VAL A 70 0.97 7.94 -10.25
CA VAL A 70 -0.24 7.43 -10.92
C VAL A 70 0.12 7.16 -12.38
N PRO A 71 0.23 5.89 -12.81
CA PRO A 71 0.54 5.57 -14.20
C PRO A 71 -0.62 6.00 -15.11
N PRO A 72 -0.35 6.22 -16.41
CA PRO A 72 -1.41 6.50 -17.39
C PRO A 72 -2.48 5.40 -17.39
N GLU A 73 -3.65 5.71 -17.94
CA GLU A 73 -4.72 4.71 -18.03
C GLU A 73 -4.27 3.53 -18.91
N PRO A 74 -4.57 2.28 -18.50
CA PRO A 74 -4.12 1.10 -19.21
C PRO A 74 -4.98 0.84 -20.45
N SER A 75 -4.44 0.05 -21.40
CA SER A 75 -5.27 -0.63 -22.38
C SER A 75 -5.96 -1.86 -21.74
N PRO A 76 -7.03 -2.39 -22.35
CA PRO A 76 -7.71 -3.58 -21.84
C PRO A 76 -6.79 -4.80 -21.64
N GLU A 77 -5.71 -4.90 -22.44
CA GLU A 77 -4.80 -6.04 -22.40
C GLU A 77 -3.77 -5.94 -21.28
N ASN A 78 -3.41 -4.72 -20.84
CA ASN A 78 -2.33 -4.52 -19.87
C ASN A 78 -2.81 -4.07 -18.48
N TRP A 79 -4.11 -4.08 -18.21
CA TRP A 79 -4.65 -3.66 -16.91
C TRP A 79 -4.06 -4.42 -15.70
N PRO A 80 -3.71 -5.72 -15.77
CA PRO A 80 -3.09 -6.38 -14.62
C PRO A 80 -1.73 -5.78 -14.26
N GLU A 81 -0.90 -5.49 -15.27
CA GLU A 81 0.41 -4.86 -15.04
C GLU A 81 0.25 -3.42 -14.54
N TRP A 82 -0.73 -2.67 -15.04
CA TRP A 82 -1.06 -1.35 -14.50
C TRP A 82 -1.42 -1.42 -13.01
N MET A 83 -2.22 -2.41 -12.60
CA MET A 83 -2.55 -2.62 -11.19
C MET A 83 -1.30 -2.98 -10.37
N VAL A 84 -0.40 -3.81 -10.92
CA VAL A 84 0.89 -4.15 -10.30
C VAL A 84 1.76 -2.90 -10.13
N GLU A 85 1.87 -2.05 -11.15
CA GLU A 85 2.63 -0.79 -11.08
C GLU A 85 2.11 0.13 -9.98
N MET A 86 0.77 0.27 -9.85
CA MET A 86 0.15 1.02 -8.77
C MET A 86 0.54 0.47 -7.40
N CYS A 87 0.48 -0.86 -7.23
CA CYS A 87 0.82 -1.52 -5.97
C CYS A 87 2.31 -1.38 -5.64
N VAL A 88 3.20 -1.56 -6.62
CA VAL A 88 4.65 -1.38 -6.45
C VAL A 88 4.98 0.07 -6.10
N GLY A 89 4.37 1.03 -6.80
CA GLY A 89 4.52 2.46 -6.50
C GLY A 89 4.09 2.79 -5.06
N PHE A 90 2.95 2.27 -4.61
CA PHE A 90 2.48 2.49 -3.25
C PHE A 90 3.38 1.81 -2.20
N ARG A 91 3.82 0.59 -2.44
CA ARG A 91 4.79 -0.09 -1.59
C ARG A 91 6.09 0.71 -1.45
N ARG A 92 6.62 1.24 -2.57
CA ARG A 92 7.82 2.11 -2.56
C ARG A 92 7.62 3.35 -1.71
N ALA A 93 6.46 4.03 -1.83
CA ALA A 93 6.13 5.19 -1.02
C ALA A 93 6.09 4.86 0.48
N ILE A 94 5.49 3.73 0.87
CA ILE A 94 5.50 3.26 2.26
C ILE A 94 6.93 3.01 2.75
N MET A 95 7.75 2.34 1.94
CA MET A 95 9.12 1.97 2.29
C MET A 95 10.11 3.15 2.25
N ALA A 96 9.77 4.25 1.59
CA ALA A 96 10.55 5.50 1.62
C ALA A 96 10.45 6.18 2.99
N HIS A 97 9.38 5.94 3.76
CA HIS A 97 9.10 6.54 5.06
C HIS A 97 8.92 5.48 6.16
N PRO A 98 9.97 4.69 6.49
CA PRO A 98 9.83 3.54 7.39
C PRO A 98 9.34 3.93 8.80
N ASN A 99 9.72 5.11 9.29
CA ASN A 99 9.29 5.62 10.59
C ASN A 99 7.83 6.13 10.57
N ALA A 100 7.33 6.58 9.43
CA ALA A 100 5.95 7.04 9.25
C ALA A 100 4.99 5.92 8.82
N ALA A 101 5.51 4.81 8.27
CA ALA A 101 4.71 3.70 7.76
C ALA A 101 3.65 3.16 8.76
N PRO A 102 3.93 3.01 10.07
CA PRO A 102 2.94 2.55 11.05
C PRO A 102 1.70 3.46 11.14
N LEU A 103 1.81 4.73 10.75
CA LEU A 103 0.67 5.66 10.72
C LEU A 103 -0.42 5.21 9.75
N LEU A 104 -0.06 4.51 8.67
CA LEU A 104 -1.02 3.99 7.70
C LEU A 104 -1.96 2.94 8.28
N LEU A 105 -1.57 2.21 9.33
CA LEU A 105 -2.47 1.30 10.04
C LEU A 105 -3.58 2.03 10.80
N ARG A 106 -3.25 3.18 11.38
CA ARG A 106 -4.18 3.95 12.23
C ARG A 106 -4.95 5.02 11.45
N PHE A 107 -4.30 5.64 10.47
CA PHE A 107 -4.78 6.81 9.74
C PHE A 107 -4.83 6.57 8.23
N TYR A 108 -5.16 5.33 7.81
CA TYR A 108 -5.26 5.03 6.38
C TYR A 108 -6.28 5.95 5.71
N PRO A 109 -5.89 6.74 4.71
CA PRO A 109 -6.71 7.83 4.19
C PRO A 109 -7.74 7.33 3.16
N ARG A 110 -8.61 6.37 3.53
CA ARG A 110 -9.61 5.74 2.62
C ARG A 110 -10.45 6.76 1.86
N GLN A 111 -10.89 7.80 2.54
CA GLN A 111 -11.70 8.85 1.92
C GLN A 111 -10.94 9.57 0.81
N PHE A 112 -9.64 9.76 0.99
CA PHE A 112 -8.76 10.35 -0.02
C PHE A 112 -8.53 9.40 -1.21
N MET A 113 -8.52 8.08 -0.97
CA MET A 113 -8.29 7.05 -1.99
C MET A 113 -9.51 6.76 -2.88
N LEU A 114 -10.70 7.32 -2.57
CA LEU A 114 -11.94 7.03 -3.31
C LEU A 114 -11.82 7.28 -4.82
N SER A 115 -11.12 8.33 -5.24
CA SER A 115 -10.91 8.61 -6.67
C SER A 115 -10.04 7.53 -7.35
N SER A 116 -9.07 6.98 -6.65
CA SER A 116 -8.23 5.88 -7.14
C SER A 116 -9.03 4.57 -7.22
N TYR A 117 -9.88 4.30 -6.24
CA TYR A 117 -10.77 3.13 -6.25
C TYR A 117 -11.82 3.21 -7.36
N GLU A 118 -12.41 4.39 -7.57
CA GLU A 118 -13.33 4.63 -8.68
C GLU A 118 -12.66 4.41 -10.03
N ARG A 119 -11.43 4.92 -10.20
CA ARG A 119 -10.64 4.72 -11.40
C ARG A 119 -10.35 3.22 -11.63
N ALA A 120 -9.89 2.51 -10.59
CA ALA A 120 -9.63 1.08 -10.67
C ALA A 120 -10.90 0.30 -11.04
N SER A 121 -12.03 0.61 -10.40
CA SER A 121 -13.31 -0.04 -10.71
C SER A 121 -13.79 0.22 -12.14
N ARG A 122 -13.57 1.43 -12.67
CA ARG A 122 -13.89 1.76 -14.06
C ARG A 122 -13.05 0.93 -15.03
N VAL A 123 -11.74 0.87 -14.83
CA VAL A 123 -10.83 0.04 -15.64
C VAL A 123 -11.28 -1.41 -15.62
N LEU A 124 -11.58 -1.97 -14.45
CA LEU A 124 -12.07 -3.35 -14.32
C LEU A 124 -13.38 -3.58 -15.08
N ALA A 125 -14.31 -2.62 -15.08
CA ALA A 125 -15.56 -2.70 -15.82
C ALA A 125 -15.32 -2.67 -17.34
N GLU A 126 -14.45 -1.79 -17.83
CA GLU A 126 -14.10 -1.64 -19.24
C GLU A 126 -13.46 -2.90 -19.84
N VAL A 127 -12.68 -3.63 -19.01
CA VAL A 127 -12.06 -4.90 -19.44
C VAL A 127 -12.94 -6.13 -19.18
N GLY A 128 -14.19 -5.92 -18.73
CA GLY A 128 -15.18 -6.99 -18.56
C GLY A 128 -15.02 -7.83 -17.29
N VAL A 129 -14.32 -7.35 -16.28
CA VAL A 129 -14.30 -8.01 -14.96
C VAL A 129 -15.66 -7.83 -14.30
N PRO A 130 -16.31 -8.91 -13.80
CA PRO A 130 -17.60 -8.82 -13.12
C PRO A 130 -17.59 -7.88 -11.92
N LEU A 131 -18.64 -7.05 -11.77
CA LEU A 131 -18.72 -6.02 -10.71
C LEU A 131 -18.56 -6.58 -9.29
N GLU A 132 -19.05 -7.79 -9.06
CA GLU A 132 -18.93 -8.48 -7.77
C GLU A 132 -17.49 -8.76 -7.34
N LEU A 133 -16.53 -8.69 -8.27
CA LEU A 133 -15.10 -8.88 -7.99
C LEU A 133 -14.33 -7.59 -7.77
N HIS A 134 -14.88 -6.44 -8.15
CA HIS A 134 -14.15 -5.19 -8.10
C HIS A 134 -13.64 -4.88 -6.68
N ILE A 135 -14.52 -5.01 -5.67
CA ILE A 135 -14.11 -4.76 -4.28
C ILE A 135 -13.14 -5.82 -3.77
N LEU A 136 -13.33 -7.09 -4.16
CA LEU A 136 -12.38 -8.16 -3.82
C LEU A 136 -10.98 -7.87 -4.37
N ILE A 137 -10.88 -7.42 -5.61
CA ILE A 137 -9.61 -7.07 -6.25
C ILE A 137 -9.01 -5.85 -5.56
N ILE A 138 -9.75 -4.74 -5.46
CA ILE A 138 -9.26 -3.48 -4.90
C ILE A 138 -8.79 -3.67 -3.44
N GLU A 139 -9.62 -4.25 -2.59
CA GLU A 139 -9.23 -4.52 -1.20
C GLU A 139 -8.12 -5.58 -1.07
N GLY A 140 -8.10 -6.56 -1.97
CA GLY A 140 -7.07 -7.59 -1.98
C GLY A 140 -5.70 -6.98 -2.27
N VAL A 141 -5.57 -6.17 -3.32
CA VAL A 141 -4.30 -5.51 -3.66
C VAL A 141 -3.89 -4.48 -2.61
N ASP A 142 -4.84 -3.75 -2.01
CA ASP A 142 -4.56 -2.84 -0.89
C ASP A 142 -3.94 -3.58 0.30
N LYS A 143 -4.54 -4.71 0.70
CA LYS A 143 -4.07 -5.53 1.83
C LYS A 143 -2.68 -6.12 1.55
N LEU A 144 -2.45 -6.62 0.34
CA LEU A 144 -1.13 -7.13 -0.09
C LEU A 144 -0.09 -6.01 -0.05
N THR A 145 -0.41 -4.84 -0.58
CA THR A 145 0.50 -3.70 -0.66
C THR A 145 0.83 -3.16 0.72
N LEU A 146 -0.18 -2.92 1.56
CA LEU A 146 0.02 -2.46 2.93
C LEU A 146 0.83 -3.48 3.74
N GLY A 147 0.47 -4.77 3.68
CA GLY A 147 1.19 -5.82 4.40
C GLY A 147 2.66 -5.88 3.99
N SER A 148 2.95 -5.93 2.70
CA SER A 148 4.32 -5.98 2.19
C SER A 148 5.10 -4.69 2.47
N GLY A 149 4.48 -3.52 2.27
CA GLY A 149 5.11 -2.22 2.53
C GLY A 149 5.44 -2.00 3.99
N LEU A 150 4.51 -2.31 4.90
CA LEU A 150 4.70 -2.16 6.34
C LEU A 150 5.73 -3.15 6.88
N TYR A 151 5.71 -4.41 6.40
CA TYR A 151 6.68 -5.41 6.79
C TYR A 151 8.10 -5.01 6.36
N GLY A 152 8.29 -4.62 5.08
CA GLY A 152 9.58 -4.14 4.59
C GLY A 152 10.06 -2.85 5.24
N ALA A 153 9.15 -1.90 5.52
CA ALA A 153 9.48 -0.68 6.27
C ALA A 153 9.94 -0.99 7.71
N SER A 154 9.31 -1.95 8.38
CA SER A 154 9.72 -2.40 9.72
C SER A 154 11.12 -3.03 9.69
N GLY A 155 11.42 -3.89 8.70
CA GLY A 155 12.74 -4.47 8.50
C GLY A 155 13.82 -3.40 8.32
N ARG A 156 13.55 -2.38 7.49
CA ARG A 156 14.47 -1.24 7.27
C ARG A 156 14.70 -0.42 8.55
N ALA A 157 13.64 -0.14 9.30
CA ALA A 157 13.74 0.64 10.54
C ALA A 157 14.52 -0.10 11.63
N THR A 158 14.47 -1.44 11.67
CA THR A 158 15.09 -2.27 12.70
C THR A 158 16.40 -2.92 12.26
N GLY A 159 16.76 -2.82 10.96
CA GLY A 159 17.90 -3.52 10.38
C GLY A 159 17.75 -5.04 10.31
N GLN A 160 16.51 -5.54 10.45
CA GLN A 160 16.23 -6.97 10.37
C GLN A 160 16.04 -7.40 8.90
N PRO A 161 16.57 -8.56 8.49
CA PRO A 161 16.33 -9.10 7.16
C PRO A 161 14.87 -9.52 7.00
N ASP A 162 14.36 -9.46 5.78
CA ASP A 162 12.97 -9.86 5.44
C ASP A 162 12.69 -11.33 5.75
N PHE A 163 13.73 -12.16 5.71
CA PHE A 163 13.63 -13.57 6.08
C PHE A 163 14.67 -13.91 7.14
N PRO A 164 14.29 -14.65 8.21
CA PRO A 164 15.24 -15.03 9.25
C PRO A 164 16.32 -15.96 8.71
N ALA A 165 17.47 -16.00 9.36
CA ALA A 165 18.53 -16.97 9.04
C ALA A 165 17.99 -18.40 9.20
N VAL A 166 18.18 -19.22 8.17
CA VAL A 166 17.71 -20.62 8.12
C VAL A 166 18.89 -21.55 8.34
N ASP A 167 18.73 -22.49 9.27
CA ASP A 167 19.67 -23.57 9.51
C ASP A 167 19.37 -24.72 8.53
N ALA A 168 20.26 -24.92 7.57
CA ALA A 168 20.07 -25.94 6.52
C ALA A 168 20.02 -27.37 7.05
N ASP A 169 20.65 -27.65 8.19
CA ASP A 169 20.59 -28.98 8.80
C ASP A 169 19.25 -29.22 9.50
N ARG A 170 18.69 -28.20 10.11
CA ARG A 170 17.38 -28.26 10.78
C ARG A 170 16.21 -28.09 9.82
N ASP A 171 16.34 -27.19 8.84
CA ASP A 171 15.24 -26.74 7.97
C ASP A 171 15.62 -26.91 6.47
N PRO A 172 16.01 -28.12 6.01
CA PRO A 172 16.64 -28.35 4.69
C PRO A 172 15.76 -28.01 3.50
N MET A 173 14.44 -28.20 3.61
CA MET A 173 13.51 -27.84 2.52
C MET A 173 13.36 -26.33 2.38
N LEU A 174 13.36 -25.61 3.49
CA LEU A 174 13.28 -24.14 3.49
C LEU A 174 14.57 -23.53 2.94
N ALA A 175 15.75 -24.05 3.34
CA ALA A 175 17.04 -23.62 2.81
C ALA A 175 17.08 -23.77 1.27
N ARG A 176 16.68 -24.94 0.75
CA ARG A 176 16.59 -25.18 -0.70
C ARG A 176 15.58 -24.27 -1.41
N ALA A 177 14.45 -23.98 -0.77
CA ALA A 177 13.44 -23.08 -1.34
C ALA A 177 13.97 -21.64 -1.43
N LEU A 178 14.74 -21.19 -0.43
CA LEU A 178 15.37 -19.86 -0.46
C LEU A 178 16.45 -19.78 -1.56
N GLU A 179 17.29 -20.80 -1.70
CA GLU A 179 18.28 -20.87 -2.80
C GLU A 179 17.62 -20.89 -4.18
N ALA A 180 16.51 -21.58 -4.32
CA ALA A 180 15.78 -21.68 -5.58
C ALA A 180 14.93 -20.45 -5.92
N ASN A 181 14.75 -19.52 -4.96
CA ASN A 181 13.95 -18.32 -5.19
C ASN A 181 14.67 -17.36 -6.15
N PRO A 182 14.15 -17.11 -7.35
CA PRO A 182 14.81 -16.24 -8.32
C PRO A 182 14.52 -14.75 -8.10
N TYR A 183 13.57 -14.43 -7.21
CA TYR A 183 13.02 -13.08 -7.10
C TYR A 183 13.73 -12.26 -6.03
N GLY A 184 14.06 -11.02 -6.37
CA GLY A 184 14.34 -9.98 -5.39
C GLY A 184 13.06 -9.55 -4.66
N GLU A 185 13.19 -8.83 -3.55
CA GLU A 185 12.08 -8.42 -2.67
C GLU A 185 10.92 -7.75 -3.41
N GLU A 186 11.21 -6.75 -4.25
CA GLU A 186 10.19 -6.02 -5.00
C GLU A 186 9.55 -6.88 -6.09
N GLU A 187 10.36 -7.70 -6.77
CA GLU A 187 9.87 -8.58 -7.82
C GLU A 187 8.97 -9.69 -7.24
N ALA A 188 9.34 -10.26 -6.09
CA ALA A 188 8.52 -11.21 -5.35
C ALA A 188 7.16 -10.62 -4.98
N PHE A 189 7.13 -9.36 -4.53
CA PHE A 189 5.88 -8.66 -4.26
C PHE A 189 5.06 -8.46 -5.55
N ALA A 190 5.68 -7.98 -6.63
CA ALA A 190 5.02 -7.79 -7.91
C ALA A 190 4.40 -9.10 -8.43
N GLU A 191 5.14 -10.22 -8.34
CA GLU A 191 4.64 -11.55 -8.76
C GLU A 191 3.53 -12.07 -7.84
N THR A 192 3.57 -11.73 -6.55
CA THR A 192 2.47 -12.02 -5.61
C THR A 192 1.19 -11.32 -6.05
N VAL A 193 1.25 -10.03 -6.40
CA VAL A 193 0.08 -9.26 -6.90
C VAL A 193 -0.41 -9.85 -8.24
N ARG A 194 0.48 -10.16 -9.19
CA ARG A 194 0.11 -10.81 -10.46
C ARG A 194 -0.61 -12.13 -10.23
N SER A 195 -0.08 -12.96 -9.33
CA SER A 195 -0.67 -14.26 -9.01
C SER A 195 -2.04 -14.13 -8.36
N PHE A 196 -2.23 -13.15 -7.48
CA PHE A 196 -3.53 -12.83 -6.91
C PHE A 196 -4.54 -12.43 -8.00
N LEU A 197 -4.18 -11.49 -8.88
CA LEU A 197 -5.05 -11.02 -9.96
C LEU A 197 -5.43 -12.15 -10.91
N ARG A 198 -4.46 -12.96 -11.34
CA ARG A 198 -4.70 -14.14 -12.18
C ARG A 198 -5.66 -15.13 -11.51
N GLY A 199 -5.46 -15.37 -10.21
CA GLY A 199 -6.30 -16.29 -9.44
C GLY A 199 -7.75 -15.84 -9.33
N VAL A 200 -7.98 -14.54 -9.04
CA VAL A 200 -9.33 -13.98 -8.95
C VAL A 200 -10.06 -14.04 -10.30
N VAL A 201 -9.39 -13.64 -11.38
CA VAL A 201 -9.96 -13.67 -12.73
C VAL A 201 -10.24 -15.10 -13.20
N ALA A 202 -9.32 -16.04 -12.96
CA ALA A 202 -9.50 -17.43 -13.34
C ALA A 202 -10.65 -18.11 -12.58
N ALA A 203 -10.90 -17.74 -11.33
CA ALA A 203 -11.98 -18.30 -10.52
C ALA A 203 -13.38 -17.94 -11.04
N THR A 204 -13.50 -16.89 -11.87
CA THR A 204 -14.76 -16.43 -12.45
C THR A 204 -14.99 -16.87 -13.89
N ALA A 205 -13.99 -17.45 -14.54
CA ALA A 205 -14.20 -18.10 -15.82
C ALA A 205 -15.27 -19.21 -15.63
N PRO A 206 -16.35 -19.22 -16.43
CA PRO A 206 -17.39 -20.23 -16.29
C PRO A 206 -16.73 -21.60 -16.36
N ALA A 207 -17.00 -22.44 -15.34
CA ALA A 207 -16.45 -23.78 -15.25
C ALA A 207 -16.66 -24.48 -16.60
N ARG A 208 -15.57 -24.70 -17.35
CA ARG A 208 -15.63 -25.44 -18.62
C ARG A 208 -16.28 -26.77 -18.28
N ASN A 209 -17.52 -26.95 -18.72
CA ASN A 209 -18.34 -28.13 -18.56
C ASN A 209 -17.51 -29.41 -18.79
N GLY A 210 -16.99 -29.96 -17.72
CA GLY A 210 -16.28 -31.21 -17.67
C GLY A 210 -17.17 -32.32 -17.14
N ARG A 211 -17.73 -33.11 -18.05
CA ARG A 211 -18.32 -34.43 -17.84
C ARG A 211 -19.67 -34.49 -17.13
N ARG A 212 -20.74 -34.35 -17.92
CA ARG A 212 -21.94 -35.15 -17.72
C ARG A 212 -21.54 -36.63 -17.68
N ARG A 213 -21.43 -37.19 -16.48
CA ARG A 213 -21.51 -38.64 -16.27
C ARG A 213 -22.93 -39.05 -16.64
N GLN A 214 -23.09 -39.61 -17.84
CA GLN A 214 -24.26 -40.40 -18.18
C GLN A 214 -24.30 -41.59 -17.23
N VAL A 215 -25.18 -41.49 -16.23
CA VAL A 215 -25.66 -42.70 -15.53
C VAL A 215 -26.55 -43.42 -16.54
N ARG A 216 -25.99 -44.43 -17.21
CA ARG A 216 -26.82 -45.39 -17.94
C ARG A 216 -27.67 -46.13 -16.91
N SER A 217 -28.95 -45.85 -16.93
CA SER A 217 -29.99 -46.72 -16.37
C SER A 217 -29.95 -48.05 -17.13
N ALA A 218 -29.43 -49.05 -16.50
CA ALA A 218 -29.70 -50.45 -16.92
C ALA A 218 -31.00 -50.85 -16.29
N SER A 219 -32.09 -50.67 -17.02
CA SER A 219 -33.31 -51.40 -16.86
C SER A 219 -33.26 -52.53 -17.87
N GLY A 220 -33.35 -53.77 -17.42
CA GLY A 220 -33.36 -54.97 -18.25
C GLY A 220 -33.76 -56.18 -17.45
N SER A 221 -35.05 -56.50 -17.52
CA SER A 221 -35.69 -57.81 -17.38
C SER A 221 -35.54 -58.53 -16.06
#